data_67c795b83cc2260254d2e7bc7c377862
#
_entry.id   67c795b83cc2260254d2e7bc7c377862
#
_cell.length_a   1.000
_cell.length_b   1.000
_cell.length_c   1.000
_cell.angle_alpha   90.00
_cell.angle_beta   90.00
_cell.angle_gamma   90.00
#
_symmetry.space_group_name_H-M   'P 1'
#
loop_
_entity.id
_entity.type
_entity.pdbx_description
1 polymer ?
#
loop_
_entity_poly.entity_id
_entity_poly.type
_entity_poly.pdbx_seq_one_letter_code
_entity_poly.pdbx_strand_id
1 'polypeptide(L)'
;MDDSREWIRIGAAAQRAGMSVKTVRFYSDEGLIPTAGRTEGGYRLYHQQVVEELHLIQNLRGLGLALSTIRSYLAAKRQGACHCEQLKQSMREQQQAIHQKVAALQNLQQELNETMQGWVNCGGRLDAKLV
;
A
#
# COMPACT_ATOMS: atom_id res chain seq x y z
N MET A 1 -12.16 -29.18 -18.01
CA MET A 1 -10.92 -28.43 -17.87
C MET A 1 -10.43 -28.59 -16.44
N ASP A 2 -9.22 -29.05 -16.30
CA ASP A 2 -8.67 -29.33 -14.98
C ASP A 2 -8.07 -28.04 -14.38
N ASP A 3 -8.79 -27.43 -13.44
CA ASP A 3 -8.38 -26.17 -12.80
C ASP A 3 -7.06 -26.30 -12.03
N SER A 4 -6.66 -27.51 -11.66
CA SER A 4 -5.42 -27.72 -10.90
C SER A 4 -4.17 -27.29 -11.67
N ARG A 5 -4.26 -27.19 -12.99
CA ARG A 5 -3.14 -26.73 -13.84
C ARG A 5 -2.88 -25.23 -13.67
N GLU A 6 -3.90 -24.50 -13.21
CA GLU A 6 -3.81 -23.06 -13.01
C GLU A 6 -3.41 -22.70 -11.58
N TRP A 7 -3.24 -23.71 -10.74
CA TRP A 7 -2.91 -23.49 -9.33
C TRP A 7 -1.40 -23.49 -9.13
N ILE A 8 -0.93 -22.56 -8.31
CA ILE A 8 0.51 -22.43 -8.02
C ILE A 8 0.72 -22.39 -6.52
N ARG A 9 1.91 -22.74 -6.09
CA ARG A 9 2.32 -22.66 -4.70
C ARG A 9 2.72 -21.23 -4.37
N ILE A 10 2.75 -20.93 -3.07
CA ILE A 10 3.08 -19.58 -2.58
C ILE A 10 4.46 -19.12 -3.07
N GLY A 11 5.44 -20.02 -3.15
CA GLY A 11 6.78 -19.68 -3.66
C GLY A 11 6.76 -19.21 -5.10
N ALA A 12 5.98 -19.87 -5.95
CA ALA A 12 5.83 -19.47 -7.35
C ALA A 12 5.09 -18.16 -7.47
N ALA A 13 4.03 -17.96 -6.68
CA ALA A 13 3.30 -16.72 -6.66
C ALA A 13 4.20 -15.55 -6.26
N ALA A 14 4.99 -15.73 -5.22
CA ALA A 14 5.93 -14.72 -4.72
C ALA A 14 6.97 -14.37 -5.79
N GLN A 15 7.56 -15.37 -6.42
CA GLN A 15 8.56 -15.18 -7.45
C GLN A 15 8.01 -14.40 -8.64
N ARG A 16 6.82 -14.78 -9.12
CA ARG A 16 6.18 -14.13 -10.27
C ARG A 16 5.74 -12.70 -9.94
N ALA A 17 5.34 -12.45 -8.70
CA ALA A 17 4.92 -11.12 -8.26
C ALA A 17 6.09 -10.22 -7.85
N GLY A 18 7.29 -10.78 -7.74
CA GLY A 18 8.46 -10.01 -7.31
C GLY A 18 8.43 -9.65 -5.82
N MET A 19 7.86 -10.53 -5.00
CA MET A 19 7.71 -10.32 -3.56
C MET A 19 8.34 -11.48 -2.78
N SER A 20 8.57 -11.27 -1.49
CA SER A 20 8.98 -12.36 -0.62
C SER A 20 7.79 -13.27 -0.31
N VAL A 21 8.08 -14.54 -0.01
CA VAL A 21 7.05 -15.49 0.43
C VAL A 21 6.38 -14.98 1.71
N LYS A 22 7.14 -14.37 2.59
CA LYS A 22 6.61 -13.80 3.84
C LYS A 22 5.55 -12.73 3.55
N THR A 23 5.79 -11.86 2.57
CA THR A 23 4.84 -10.81 2.18
C THR A 23 3.57 -11.41 1.60
N VAL A 24 3.69 -12.39 0.71
CA VAL A 24 2.53 -13.05 0.12
C VAL A 24 1.72 -13.78 1.19
N ARG A 25 2.40 -14.45 2.12
CA ARG A 25 1.72 -15.13 3.23
C ARG A 25 0.96 -14.13 4.08
N PHE A 26 1.54 -12.97 4.35
CA PHE A 26 0.87 -11.90 5.09
C PHE A 26 -0.42 -11.47 4.39
N TYR A 27 -0.36 -11.21 3.09
CA TYR A 27 -1.56 -10.81 2.34
C TYR A 27 -2.61 -11.92 2.32
N SER A 28 -2.17 -13.18 2.23
CA SER A 28 -3.08 -14.31 2.28
C SER A 28 -3.76 -14.43 3.65
N ASP A 29 -2.98 -14.28 4.72
CA ASP A 29 -3.52 -14.33 6.09
C ASP A 29 -4.47 -13.18 6.37
N GLU A 30 -4.24 -12.02 5.77
CA GLU A 30 -5.09 -10.85 5.92
C GLU A 30 -6.34 -10.89 5.04
N GLY A 31 -6.52 -11.96 4.28
CA GLY A 31 -7.72 -12.13 3.47
C GLY A 31 -7.75 -11.36 2.17
N LEU A 32 -6.60 -10.86 1.69
CA LEU A 32 -6.57 -10.13 0.42
C LEU A 32 -6.58 -11.06 -0.78
N ILE A 33 -5.94 -12.22 -0.65
CA ILE A 33 -5.90 -13.24 -1.71
C ILE A 33 -6.41 -14.55 -1.15
N PRO A 34 -7.40 -15.18 -1.80
CA PRO A 34 -7.93 -16.46 -1.33
C PRO A 34 -7.04 -17.60 -1.78
N THR A 35 -7.03 -18.67 -1.00
CA THR A 35 -6.44 -19.94 -1.45
C THR A 35 -7.40 -20.65 -2.37
N ALA A 36 -6.85 -21.34 -3.39
CA ALA A 36 -7.65 -22.19 -4.27
C ALA A 36 -7.82 -23.58 -3.66
N GLY A 37 -6.85 -24.02 -2.86
CA GLY A 37 -6.86 -25.32 -2.21
C GLY A 37 -5.56 -25.56 -1.49
N ARG A 38 -5.30 -26.84 -1.15
CA ARG A 38 -4.06 -27.25 -0.49
C ARG A 38 -3.55 -28.53 -1.12
N THR A 39 -2.23 -28.72 -1.05
CA THR A 39 -1.61 -29.98 -1.45
C THR A 39 -1.90 -31.04 -0.38
N GLU A 40 -1.56 -32.31 -0.68
CA GLU A 40 -1.66 -33.39 0.29
C GLU A 40 -0.84 -33.09 1.56
N GLY A 41 0.28 -32.38 1.40
CA GLY A 41 1.12 -31.99 2.52
C GLY A 41 0.62 -30.78 3.29
N GLY A 42 -0.53 -30.22 2.91
CA GLY A 42 -1.12 -29.08 3.60
C GLY A 42 -0.64 -27.71 3.13
N TYR A 43 0.16 -27.65 2.09
CA TYR A 43 0.66 -26.40 1.54
C TYR A 43 -0.44 -25.68 0.74
N ARG A 44 -0.50 -24.36 0.89
CA ARG A 44 -1.50 -23.52 0.21
C ARG A 44 -1.27 -23.48 -1.29
N LEU A 45 -2.36 -23.55 -2.04
CA LEU A 45 -2.36 -23.38 -3.49
C LEU A 45 -3.19 -22.16 -3.85
N TYR A 46 -2.79 -21.46 -4.90
CA TYR A 46 -3.43 -20.24 -5.35
C TYR A 46 -3.71 -20.31 -6.84
N HIS A 47 -4.75 -19.61 -7.29
CA HIS A 47 -4.99 -19.42 -8.71
C HIS A 47 -3.88 -18.54 -9.29
N GLN A 48 -3.55 -18.73 -10.56
CA GLN A 48 -2.52 -17.93 -11.22
C GLN A 48 -2.87 -16.45 -11.25
N GLN A 49 -4.15 -16.11 -11.27
CA GLN A 49 -4.63 -14.75 -11.21
C GLN A 49 -4.16 -13.98 -9.96
N VAL A 50 -3.74 -14.70 -8.94
CA VAL A 50 -3.24 -14.08 -7.71
C VAL A 50 -2.03 -13.19 -7.98
N VAL A 51 -1.25 -13.50 -9.04
CA VAL A 51 -0.08 -12.69 -9.39
C VAL A 51 -0.49 -11.27 -9.76
N GLU A 52 -1.55 -11.13 -10.56
CA GLU A 52 -2.09 -9.82 -10.92
C GLU A 52 -2.66 -9.10 -9.70
N GLU A 53 -3.35 -9.84 -8.83
CA GLU A 53 -3.89 -9.28 -7.60
C GLU A 53 -2.78 -8.79 -6.67
N LEU A 54 -1.68 -9.54 -6.58
CA LEU A 54 -0.52 -9.14 -5.78
C LEU A 54 0.13 -7.87 -6.32
N HIS A 55 0.23 -7.74 -7.65
CA HIS A 55 0.73 -6.51 -8.26
C HIS A 55 -0.18 -5.32 -7.95
N LEU A 56 -1.49 -5.51 -8.02
CA LEU A 56 -2.45 -4.47 -7.69
C LEU A 56 -2.34 -4.06 -6.22
N ILE A 57 -2.24 -5.03 -5.32
CA ILE A 57 -2.06 -4.77 -3.88
C ILE A 57 -0.80 -3.95 -3.66
N GLN A 58 0.30 -4.33 -4.29
CA GLN A 58 1.57 -3.63 -4.16
C GLN A 58 1.45 -2.18 -4.64
N ASN A 59 0.82 -1.96 -5.79
CA ASN A 59 0.62 -0.62 -6.33
C ASN A 59 -0.23 0.24 -5.41
N LEU A 60 -1.35 -0.28 -4.94
CA LEU A 60 -2.26 0.48 -4.08
C LEU A 60 -1.65 0.77 -2.72
N ARG A 61 -0.89 -0.19 -2.17
CA ARG A 61 -0.16 0.03 -0.91
C ARG A 61 0.91 1.09 -1.09
N GLY A 62 1.60 1.07 -2.23
CA GLY A 62 2.60 2.10 -2.55
C GLY A 62 2.02 3.50 -2.62
N LEU A 63 0.74 3.62 -2.95
CA LEU A 63 0.03 4.90 -2.95
C LEU A 63 -0.48 5.29 -1.56
N GLY A 64 -0.30 4.43 -0.57
CA GLY A 64 -0.69 4.73 0.82
C GLY A 64 -2.10 4.33 1.17
N LEU A 65 -2.78 3.52 0.35
CA LEU A 65 -4.12 3.07 0.66
C LEU A 65 -4.10 1.98 1.75
N ALA A 66 -5.13 1.99 2.59
CA ALA A 66 -5.24 1.03 3.68
C ALA A 66 -5.53 -0.38 3.16
N LEU A 67 -5.02 -1.40 3.86
CA LEU A 67 -5.28 -2.79 3.51
C LEU A 67 -6.78 -3.11 3.49
N SER A 68 -7.55 -2.53 4.43
CA SER A 68 -8.99 -2.75 4.48
C SER A 68 -9.70 -2.26 3.21
N THR A 69 -9.27 -1.13 2.67
CA THR A 69 -9.79 -0.60 1.41
C THR A 69 -9.50 -1.53 0.25
N ILE A 70 -8.26 -2.00 0.16
CA ILE A 70 -7.81 -2.91 -0.89
C ILE A 70 -8.56 -4.24 -0.78
N ARG A 71 -8.71 -4.76 0.43
CA ARG A 71 -9.45 -6.00 0.69
C ARG A 71 -10.89 -5.90 0.20
N SER A 72 -11.57 -4.82 0.52
CA SER A 72 -12.96 -4.59 0.10
C SER A 72 -13.08 -4.54 -1.41
N TYR A 73 -12.15 -3.86 -2.07
CA TYR A 73 -12.14 -3.77 -3.52
C TYR A 73 -11.96 -5.14 -4.17
N LEU A 74 -10.97 -5.91 -3.70
CA LEU A 74 -10.69 -7.23 -4.27
C LEU A 74 -11.83 -8.21 -4.01
N ALA A 75 -12.44 -8.17 -2.82
CA ALA A 75 -13.57 -9.03 -2.50
C ALA A 75 -14.77 -8.75 -3.42
N ALA A 76 -15.07 -7.47 -3.65
CA ALA A 76 -16.14 -7.08 -4.54
C ALA A 76 -15.87 -7.50 -5.99
N LYS A 77 -14.63 -7.32 -6.43
CA LYS A 77 -14.23 -7.70 -7.79
C LYS A 77 -14.39 -9.19 -8.03
N ARG A 78 -14.08 -10.03 -7.06
CA ARG A 78 -14.24 -11.48 -7.16
C ARG A 78 -15.70 -11.88 -7.29
N GLN A 79 -16.60 -11.11 -6.70
CA GLN A 79 -18.04 -11.35 -6.76
C GLN A 79 -18.69 -10.71 -7.98
N GLY A 80 -17.89 -10.12 -8.87
CA GLY A 80 -18.40 -9.45 -10.06
C GLY A 80 -19.00 -8.09 -9.80
N ALA A 81 -18.89 -7.57 -8.58
CA ALA A 81 -19.37 -6.24 -8.24
C ALA A 81 -18.32 -5.19 -8.60
N CYS A 82 -18.78 -3.99 -8.94
CA CYS A 82 -17.88 -2.88 -9.25
C CYS A 82 -17.82 -1.91 -8.07
N HIS A 83 -16.67 -1.84 -7.42
CA HIS A 83 -16.39 -0.89 -6.35
C HIS A 83 -15.36 0.16 -6.77
N CYS A 84 -15.33 0.46 -8.07
CA CYS A 84 -14.36 1.42 -8.63
C CYS A 84 -14.55 2.81 -8.08
N GLU A 85 -15.80 3.25 -7.85
CA GLU A 85 -16.06 4.57 -7.29
C GLU A 85 -15.59 4.68 -5.84
N GLN A 86 -15.81 3.63 -5.05
CA GLN A 86 -15.33 3.59 -3.67
C GLN A 86 -13.80 3.65 -3.62
N LEU A 87 -13.14 2.92 -4.51
CA LEU A 87 -11.68 2.96 -4.60
C LEU A 87 -11.18 4.33 -5.03
N LYS A 88 -11.83 4.94 -6.04
CA LYS A 88 -11.49 6.30 -6.47
C LYS A 88 -11.68 7.32 -5.34
N GLN A 89 -12.75 7.16 -4.56
CA GLN A 89 -12.99 8.05 -3.42
C GLN A 89 -11.88 7.92 -2.39
N SER A 90 -11.42 6.71 -2.10
CA SER A 90 -10.29 6.48 -1.20
C SER A 90 -9.01 7.13 -1.74
N MET A 91 -8.82 7.08 -3.06
CA MET A 91 -7.68 7.74 -3.70
C MET A 91 -7.76 9.27 -3.58
N ARG A 92 -8.97 9.84 -3.76
CA ARG A 92 -9.17 11.28 -3.59
C ARG A 92 -8.88 11.72 -2.16
N GLU A 93 -9.32 10.94 -1.18
CA GLU A 93 -9.06 11.21 0.23
C GLU A 93 -7.56 11.15 0.53
N GLN A 94 -6.87 10.16 -0.04
CA GLN A 94 -5.42 10.04 0.11
C GLN A 94 -4.71 11.23 -0.54
N GLN A 95 -5.16 11.64 -1.72
CA GLN A 95 -4.61 12.80 -2.42
C GLN A 95 -4.77 14.07 -1.59
N GLN A 96 -5.94 14.24 -0.97
CA GLN A 96 -6.21 15.37 -0.09
C GLN A 96 -5.30 15.35 1.14
N ALA A 97 -5.09 14.18 1.72
CA ALA A 97 -4.19 14.04 2.87
C ALA A 97 -2.74 14.38 2.49
N ILE A 98 -2.30 13.97 1.30
CA ILE A 98 -0.98 14.31 0.78
C ILE A 98 -0.86 15.82 0.57
N HIS A 99 -1.88 16.43 0.00
CA HIS A 99 -1.91 17.88 -0.23
C HIS A 99 -1.72 18.64 1.08
N GLN A 100 -2.41 18.21 2.14
CA GLN A 100 -2.29 18.82 3.46
C GLN A 100 -0.88 18.64 4.04
N LYS A 101 -0.29 17.47 3.85
CA LYS A 101 1.09 17.19 4.31
C LYS A 101 2.11 18.06 3.58
N VAL A 102 1.92 18.23 2.27
CA VAL A 102 2.81 19.09 1.47
C VAL A 102 2.73 20.51 1.99
N ALA A 103 1.53 21.03 2.23
CA ALA A 103 1.35 22.39 2.76
C ALA A 103 2.00 22.55 4.13
N ALA A 104 1.83 21.55 5.02
CA ALA A 104 2.43 21.58 6.35
C ALA A 104 3.96 21.57 6.27
N LEU A 105 4.53 20.78 5.38
CA LEU A 105 5.98 20.73 5.18
C LEU A 105 6.52 22.03 4.60
N GLN A 106 5.79 22.65 3.69
CA GLN A 106 6.17 23.96 3.12
C GLN A 106 6.19 25.02 4.21
N ASN A 107 5.18 25.04 5.09
CA ASN A 107 5.12 25.98 6.20
C ASN A 107 6.28 25.78 7.17
N LEU A 108 6.60 24.53 7.47
CA LEU A 108 7.73 24.19 8.34
C LEU A 108 9.05 24.61 7.73
N GLN A 109 9.22 24.41 6.43
CA GLN A 109 10.41 24.84 5.71
C GLN A 109 10.57 26.35 5.79
N GLN A 110 9.47 27.09 5.63
CA GLN A 110 9.47 28.54 5.76
C GLN A 110 9.85 28.99 7.16
N GLU A 111 9.30 28.36 8.20
CA GLU A 111 9.64 28.66 9.58
C GLU A 111 11.12 28.45 9.86
N LEU A 112 11.68 27.35 9.34
CA LEU A 112 13.12 27.07 9.47
C LEU A 112 13.94 28.18 8.82
N ASN A 113 13.55 28.61 7.62
CA ASN A 113 14.25 29.65 6.90
C ASN A 113 14.22 30.98 7.67
N GLU A 114 13.04 31.33 8.19
CA GLU A 114 12.88 32.56 8.98
C GLU A 114 13.69 32.49 10.27
N THR A 115 13.72 31.33 10.91
CA THR A 115 14.50 31.12 12.13
C THR A 115 15.99 31.31 11.86
N MET A 116 16.51 30.74 10.76
CA MET A 116 17.92 30.91 10.39
C MET A 116 18.26 32.38 10.10
N GLN A 117 17.34 33.08 9.45
CA GLN A 117 17.55 34.51 9.16
C GLN A 117 17.52 35.37 10.42
N GLY A 118 16.81 34.88 11.45
CA GLY A 118 16.75 35.56 12.72
C GLY A 118 18.00 35.40 13.60
N TRP A 119 18.94 34.52 13.20
CA TRP A 119 20.19 34.33 13.94
C TRP A 119 21.15 35.46 13.62
N VAL A 120 21.71 36.05 14.65
CA VAL A 120 22.58 37.23 14.51
C VAL A 120 24.00 36.84 14.15
N ASN A 121 24.50 35.70 14.66
CA ASN A 121 25.87 35.27 14.51
C ASN A 121 25.97 33.77 14.38
N CYS A 122 27.15 33.33 13.91
CA CYS A 122 27.47 31.91 13.83
C CYS A 122 27.55 31.23 15.21
N GLY A 123 27.48 31.95 16.29
CA GLY A 123 27.50 31.40 17.64
C GLY A 123 26.14 30.86 18.11
N GLY A 124 25.16 30.80 17.25
CA GLY A 124 23.85 30.22 17.58
C GLY A 124 22.93 31.15 18.37
N ARG A 125 23.16 32.45 18.31
CA ARG A 125 22.35 33.41 19.02
C ARG A 125 21.15 33.83 18.17
N LEU A 126 19.96 33.56 18.67
CA LEU A 126 18.73 33.90 17.95
C LEU A 126 18.37 35.38 18.10
N ASP A 127 17.66 35.89 17.10
CA ASP A 127 17.08 37.23 17.13
C ASP A 127 16.04 37.29 18.25
N ALA A 128 15.85 38.49 18.82
CA ALA A 128 14.94 38.73 19.93
C ALA A 128 13.50 38.36 19.61
N LYS A 129 13.09 38.43 18.36
CA LYS A 129 11.69 38.10 17.95
C LYS A 129 11.37 36.62 18.08
N LEU A 130 12.36 35.76 18.29
CA LEU A 130 12.18 34.33 18.46
C LEU A 130 12.17 33.89 19.92
N VAL A 131 12.24 34.80 20.82
CA VAL A 131 12.26 34.53 22.26
C VAL A 131 10.84 34.49 22.80
#